data_50f4e65e570b9f0369481b6812204ede
#
_entry.id   50f4e65e570b9f0369481b6812204ede
#
_cell.length_a   1.000
_cell.length_b   1.000
_cell.length_c   1.000
_cell.angle_alpha   90.00
_cell.angle_beta   90.00
_cell.angle_gamma   90.00
#
_symmetry.space_group_name_H-M   'P 1'
#
loop_
_entity.id
_entity.type
_entity.pdbx_description
1 polymer ?
#
loop_
_entity_poly.entity_id
_entity_poly.type
_entity_poly.pdbx_seq_one_letter_code
_entity_poly.pdbx_strand_id
1 'polypeptide(L)'
;MTKHIILAAFVAIVAAPGLAQAPAAPPAQAPKDDLVRVAIDTDKGRIVVALDRGRAPLTTANFLGYVDKGWLNGQPFYRSMPLTGGGLIQGGSRDGAKQLPPIAVESTAMTGLKNVAGSIVMANAGGLTTRSDFFILTADVPSFDATATAPGFAPFGRVVEGMEVVKAIFAAPRSPTKGDGAMKGQMLEPVVKIVKAARVK
;
A
#
# COMPACT_ATOMS: atom_id res chain seq x y z
N MET A 1 -80.80 -42.93 19.15
CA MET A 1 -79.57 -43.75 18.97
C MET A 1 -78.62 -43.04 18.09
N THR A 2 -77.75 -42.23 18.66
CA THR A 2 -76.87 -41.35 17.88
C THR A 2 -75.41 -41.82 18.11
N LYS A 3 -74.79 -42.36 17.06
CA LYS A 3 -73.41 -42.89 17.11
C LYS A 3 -72.44 -41.72 16.90
N HIS A 4 -71.60 -41.45 17.86
CA HIS A 4 -70.48 -40.50 17.79
C HIS A 4 -69.29 -41.19 17.15
N ILE A 5 -68.83 -40.72 16.04
CA ILE A 5 -67.54 -41.14 15.39
C ILE A 5 -66.45 -40.18 15.87
N ILE A 6 -65.49 -40.67 16.61
CA ILE A 6 -64.27 -39.94 17.03
C ILE A 6 -63.24 -40.08 15.92
N LEU A 7 -62.90 -38.95 15.27
CA LEU A 7 -61.86 -38.87 14.26
C LEU A 7 -60.52 -38.53 14.95
N ALA A 8 -59.63 -39.50 15.02
CA ALA A 8 -58.25 -39.27 15.54
C ALA A 8 -57.39 -38.67 14.46
N ALA A 9 -56.93 -37.43 14.70
CA ALA A 9 -55.97 -36.75 13.82
C ALA A 9 -54.54 -37.18 14.17
N PHE A 10 -53.88 -37.88 13.25
CA PHE A 10 -52.44 -38.17 13.32
C PHE A 10 -51.66 -36.94 12.88
N VAL A 11 -50.94 -36.30 13.79
CA VAL A 11 -49.95 -35.24 13.47
C VAL A 11 -48.63 -35.94 13.13
N ALA A 12 -48.25 -35.90 11.85
CA ALA A 12 -46.94 -36.38 11.41
C ALA A 12 -45.91 -35.25 11.66
N ILE A 13 -44.98 -35.44 12.57
CA ILE A 13 -43.84 -34.57 12.79
C ILE A 13 -42.81 -34.88 11.71
N VAL A 14 -42.69 -33.96 10.73
CA VAL A 14 -41.62 -34.00 9.74
C VAL A 14 -40.36 -33.43 10.36
N ALA A 15 -39.37 -34.26 10.68
CA ALA A 15 -38.05 -33.88 11.10
C ALA A 15 -37.31 -33.22 9.90
N ALA A 16 -37.00 -31.92 9.98
CA ALA A 16 -36.14 -31.26 9.02
C ALA A 16 -34.69 -31.76 9.11
N PRO A 17 -34.03 -32.06 7.98
CA PRO A 17 -32.62 -32.42 8.00
C PRO A 17 -31.78 -31.25 8.51
N GLY A 18 -31.04 -31.44 9.61
CA GLY A 18 -30.09 -30.46 10.13
C GLY A 18 -29.02 -30.16 9.08
N LEU A 19 -28.91 -28.88 8.71
CA LEU A 19 -27.79 -28.39 7.89
C LEU A 19 -26.50 -28.63 8.67
N ALA A 20 -25.71 -29.60 8.25
CA ALA A 20 -24.35 -29.83 8.76
C ALA A 20 -23.52 -28.57 8.49
N GLN A 21 -23.17 -27.86 9.54
CA GLN A 21 -22.30 -26.67 9.48
C GLN A 21 -20.92 -27.11 9.03
N ALA A 22 -20.44 -26.62 7.90
CA ALA A 22 -19.10 -26.89 7.42
C ALA A 22 -18.07 -26.50 8.50
N PRO A 23 -16.98 -27.27 8.68
CA PRO A 23 -15.96 -26.94 9.65
C PRO A 23 -15.42 -25.53 9.38
N ALA A 24 -15.38 -24.68 10.40
CA ALA A 24 -14.78 -23.36 10.31
C ALA A 24 -13.33 -23.49 9.81
N ALA A 25 -12.98 -22.75 8.77
CA ALA A 25 -11.60 -22.68 8.29
C ALA A 25 -10.66 -22.32 9.46
N PRO A 26 -9.47 -22.95 9.56
CA PRO A 26 -8.51 -22.59 10.61
C PRO A 26 -8.23 -21.09 10.57
N PRO A 27 -8.05 -20.41 11.70
CA PRO A 27 -7.74 -18.99 11.71
C PRO A 27 -6.47 -18.76 10.88
N ALA A 28 -6.55 -17.83 9.94
CA ALA A 28 -5.41 -17.44 9.13
C ALA A 28 -4.26 -17.07 10.07
N GLN A 29 -3.12 -17.76 9.95
CA GLN A 29 -1.95 -17.47 10.76
C GLN A 29 -1.54 -16.00 10.50
N ALA A 30 -1.30 -15.25 11.57
CA ALA A 30 -0.77 -13.90 11.46
C ALA A 30 0.48 -13.91 10.56
N PRO A 31 0.61 -13.00 9.60
CA PRO A 31 1.76 -12.97 8.72
C PRO A 31 3.04 -12.92 9.54
N LYS A 32 3.99 -13.82 9.26
CA LYS A 32 5.33 -13.76 9.85
C LYS A 32 5.95 -12.41 9.52
N ASP A 33 6.69 -11.81 10.45
CA ASP A 33 7.54 -10.64 10.20
C ASP A 33 8.63 -11.02 9.18
N ASP A 34 8.26 -10.93 7.90
CA ASP A 34 9.17 -11.17 6.78
C ASP A 34 9.52 -9.82 6.15
N LEU A 35 10.52 -9.16 6.75
CA LEU A 35 10.95 -7.83 6.39
C LEU A 35 12.19 -7.89 5.49
N VAL A 36 12.15 -7.16 4.37
CA VAL A 36 13.29 -6.97 3.48
C VAL A 36 13.74 -5.52 3.57
N ARG A 37 15.00 -5.29 3.95
CA ARG A 37 15.54 -3.93 4.03
C ARG A 37 16.10 -3.48 2.69
N VAL A 38 15.84 -2.21 2.35
CA VAL A 38 16.36 -1.53 1.17
C VAL A 38 16.90 -0.17 1.57
N ALA A 39 18.15 0.11 1.22
CA ALA A 39 18.71 1.45 1.30
C ALA A 39 18.41 2.21 -0.01
N ILE A 40 17.95 3.43 0.12
CA ILE A 40 17.72 4.40 -0.95
C ILE A 40 18.68 5.56 -0.68
N ASP A 41 19.83 5.55 -1.36
CA ASP A 41 20.81 6.62 -1.28
C ASP A 41 20.35 7.77 -2.18
N THR A 42 20.24 8.98 -1.64
CA THR A 42 19.86 10.18 -2.37
C THR A 42 20.97 11.24 -2.30
N ASP A 43 20.89 12.28 -3.12
CA ASP A 43 21.78 13.45 -3.03
C ASP A 43 21.56 14.27 -1.73
N LYS A 44 20.54 13.93 -0.92
CA LYS A 44 20.28 14.53 0.41
C LYS A 44 20.58 13.60 1.58
N GLY A 45 21.00 12.36 1.31
CA GLY A 45 21.33 11.37 2.33
C GLY A 45 20.63 10.02 2.08
N ARG A 46 20.87 9.11 3.03
CA ARG A 46 20.35 7.73 2.97
C ARG A 46 19.03 7.59 3.71
N ILE A 47 18.10 6.87 3.08
CA ILE A 47 16.85 6.40 3.68
C ILE A 47 16.90 4.87 3.67
N VAL A 48 16.61 4.22 4.80
CA VAL A 48 16.43 2.77 4.83
C VAL A 48 14.97 2.44 5.11
N VAL A 49 14.40 1.61 4.26
CA VAL A 49 13.02 1.12 4.40
C VAL A 49 13.02 -0.38 4.71
N ALA A 50 12.15 -0.81 5.61
CA ALA A 50 11.82 -2.22 5.84
C ALA A 50 10.51 -2.53 5.12
N LEU A 51 10.57 -3.34 4.07
CA LEU A 51 9.44 -3.76 3.25
C LEU A 51 8.80 -5.00 3.85
N ASP A 52 7.49 -5.01 3.98
CA ASP A 52 6.72 -6.08 4.60
C ASP A 52 6.26 -7.10 3.55
N ARG A 53 7.15 -8.04 3.24
CA ARG A 53 6.87 -9.11 2.27
C ARG A 53 5.81 -10.09 2.77
N GLY A 54 5.68 -10.23 4.09
CA GLY A 54 4.68 -11.11 4.70
C GLY A 54 3.25 -10.63 4.48
N ARG A 55 3.00 -9.30 4.56
CA ARG A 55 1.67 -8.70 4.44
C ARG A 55 1.36 -8.13 3.06
N ALA A 56 2.38 -7.61 2.36
CA ALA A 56 2.26 -7.02 1.03
C ALA A 56 3.22 -7.70 0.02
N PRO A 57 3.05 -9.01 -0.27
CA PRO A 57 3.99 -9.78 -1.07
C PRO A 57 4.11 -9.31 -2.52
N LEU A 58 3.00 -8.97 -3.18
CA LEU A 58 3.01 -8.52 -4.58
C LEU A 58 3.67 -7.15 -4.71
N THR A 59 3.31 -6.22 -3.85
CA THR A 59 3.84 -4.86 -3.83
C THR A 59 5.32 -4.86 -3.50
N THR A 60 5.72 -5.63 -2.49
CA THR A 60 7.14 -5.80 -2.12
C THR A 60 7.93 -6.42 -3.26
N ALA A 61 7.44 -7.50 -3.91
CA ALA A 61 8.12 -8.13 -5.03
C ALA A 61 8.27 -7.17 -6.23
N ASN A 62 7.24 -6.39 -6.54
CA ASN A 62 7.27 -5.37 -7.59
C ASN A 62 8.36 -4.32 -7.31
N PHE A 63 8.37 -3.72 -6.12
CA PHE A 63 9.36 -2.72 -5.75
C PHE A 63 10.78 -3.28 -5.78
N LEU A 64 11.00 -4.48 -5.23
CA LEU A 64 12.27 -5.17 -5.27
C LEU A 64 12.73 -5.48 -6.71
N GLY A 65 11.79 -5.74 -7.63
CA GLY A 65 12.09 -5.90 -9.04
C GLY A 65 12.74 -4.66 -9.67
N TYR A 66 12.31 -3.44 -9.29
CA TYR A 66 12.96 -2.20 -9.70
C TYR A 66 14.32 -2.00 -9.02
N VAL A 67 14.43 -2.34 -7.74
CA VAL A 67 15.68 -2.26 -6.96
C VAL A 67 16.73 -3.19 -7.55
N ASP A 68 16.41 -4.47 -7.74
CA ASP A 68 17.35 -5.51 -8.19
C ASP A 68 17.84 -5.27 -9.64
N LYS A 69 16.99 -4.68 -10.49
CA LYS A 69 17.35 -4.25 -11.85
C LYS A 69 18.14 -2.93 -11.88
N GLY A 70 18.27 -2.24 -10.75
CA GLY A 70 18.87 -0.91 -10.68
C GLY A 70 18.06 0.16 -11.42
N TRP A 71 16.76 -0.06 -11.65
CA TRP A 71 15.91 0.85 -12.43
C TRP A 71 15.48 2.09 -11.66
N LEU A 72 15.67 2.10 -10.34
CA LEU A 72 15.49 3.29 -9.51
C LEU A 72 16.73 4.19 -9.49
N ASN A 73 17.92 3.68 -9.88
CA ASN A 73 19.14 4.46 -9.87
C ASN A 73 19.07 5.60 -10.91
N GLY A 74 19.35 6.81 -10.47
CA GLY A 74 19.23 8.01 -11.26
C GLY A 74 17.80 8.57 -11.37
N GLN A 75 16.78 7.86 -10.87
CA GLN A 75 15.40 8.33 -10.87
C GLN A 75 15.17 9.38 -9.76
N PRO A 76 14.20 10.29 -9.92
CA PRO A 76 13.98 11.35 -8.94
C PRO A 76 12.94 11.00 -7.88
N PHE A 77 13.10 11.59 -6.69
CA PHE A 77 11.96 12.13 -5.97
C PHE A 77 11.59 13.44 -6.67
N TYR A 78 10.43 13.49 -7.27
CA TYR A 78 10.02 14.59 -8.16
C TYR A 78 8.92 15.46 -7.58
N ARG A 79 8.24 15.00 -6.53
CA ARG A 79 7.08 15.69 -5.94
C ARG A 79 7.15 15.69 -4.42
N SER A 80 6.77 16.81 -3.85
CA SER A 80 6.50 16.99 -2.42
C SER A 80 5.09 17.57 -2.29
N MET A 81 4.16 16.81 -1.73
CA MET A 81 2.77 17.21 -1.58
C MET A 81 2.47 17.52 -0.11
N PRO A 82 2.18 18.78 0.25
CA PRO A 82 1.74 19.13 1.60
C PRO A 82 0.31 18.65 1.85
N LEU A 83 0.08 18.18 3.08
CA LEU A 83 -1.20 17.82 3.65
C LEU A 83 -1.31 18.43 5.04
N THR A 84 -2.49 18.40 5.66
CA THR A 84 -2.66 18.82 7.05
C THR A 84 -1.77 17.97 7.97
N GLY A 85 -0.92 18.63 8.75
CA GLY A 85 0.00 17.97 9.69
C GLY A 85 1.28 17.40 9.08
N GLY A 86 1.48 17.49 7.73
CA GLY A 86 2.67 16.98 7.07
C GLY A 86 2.49 16.82 5.57
N GLY A 87 2.69 15.62 5.03
CA GLY A 87 2.51 15.33 3.62
C GLY A 87 3.27 14.11 3.14
N LEU A 88 3.75 14.16 1.90
CA LEU A 88 4.51 13.07 1.31
C LEU A 88 5.60 13.56 0.36
N ILE A 89 6.59 12.71 0.15
CA ILE A 89 7.53 12.80 -0.99
C ILE A 89 7.24 11.65 -1.95
N GLN A 90 7.22 11.92 -3.25
CA GLN A 90 6.91 10.93 -4.26
C GLN A 90 8.04 10.81 -5.28
N GLY A 91 8.39 9.56 -5.60
CA GLY A 91 9.39 9.20 -6.59
C GLY A 91 8.98 7.96 -7.37
N GLY A 92 9.85 7.51 -8.26
CA GLY A 92 9.62 6.33 -9.08
C GLY A 92 10.32 6.42 -10.42
N SER A 93 10.21 5.36 -11.24
CA SER A 93 10.82 5.35 -12.57
C SER A 93 10.04 6.26 -13.53
N ARG A 94 10.71 7.28 -14.04
CA ARG A 94 10.19 8.18 -15.10
C ARG A 94 10.58 7.72 -16.50
N ASP A 95 11.29 6.60 -16.61
CA ASP A 95 11.73 6.00 -17.87
C ASP A 95 10.67 4.96 -18.32
N GLY A 96 9.98 5.24 -19.41
CA GLY A 96 8.95 4.34 -19.96
C GLY A 96 9.48 2.97 -20.38
N ALA A 97 10.79 2.86 -20.72
CA ALA A 97 11.42 1.59 -21.05
C ALA A 97 11.75 0.74 -19.80
N LYS A 98 11.77 1.35 -18.61
CA LYS A 98 12.05 0.72 -17.33
C LYS A 98 10.79 0.59 -16.49
N GLN A 99 9.78 -0.09 -17.04
CA GLN A 99 8.51 -0.34 -16.38
C GLN A 99 8.22 -1.85 -16.31
N LEU A 100 7.97 -2.35 -15.11
CA LEU A 100 7.41 -3.68 -14.91
C LEU A 100 5.90 -3.67 -15.29
N PRO A 101 5.33 -4.84 -15.59
CA PRO A 101 3.88 -4.97 -15.73
C PRO A 101 3.15 -4.41 -14.51
N PRO A 102 1.94 -3.84 -14.67
CA PRO A 102 1.15 -3.38 -13.54
C PRO A 102 0.76 -4.54 -12.64
N ILE A 103 0.71 -4.30 -11.34
CA ILE A 103 0.23 -5.24 -10.33
C ILE A 103 -1.07 -4.75 -9.71
N ALA A 104 -1.86 -5.66 -9.15
CA ALA A 104 -3.03 -5.31 -8.36
C ALA A 104 -2.64 -4.55 -7.08
N VAL A 105 -3.50 -3.63 -6.65
CA VAL A 105 -3.35 -2.89 -5.40
C VAL A 105 -3.62 -3.81 -4.21
N GLU A 106 -2.63 -4.03 -3.34
CA GLU A 106 -2.81 -4.68 -2.05
C GLU A 106 -3.27 -3.64 -1.03
N SER A 107 -4.59 -3.47 -0.92
CA SER A 107 -5.20 -2.42 -0.09
C SER A 107 -4.92 -2.59 1.40
N THR A 108 -5.11 -1.51 2.19
CA THR A 108 -5.00 -1.57 3.65
C THR A 108 -6.02 -2.52 4.28
N ALA A 109 -7.16 -2.76 3.62
CA ALA A 109 -8.16 -3.74 4.07
C ALA A 109 -7.65 -5.18 3.92
N MET A 110 -6.79 -5.46 2.91
CA MET A 110 -6.21 -6.79 2.67
C MET A 110 -4.99 -7.04 3.55
N THR A 111 -4.11 -6.04 3.66
CA THR A 111 -2.80 -6.19 4.32
C THR A 111 -2.83 -5.89 5.81
N GLY A 112 -3.80 -5.10 6.28
CA GLY A 112 -3.85 -4.54 7.63
C GLY A 112 -2.82 -3.44 7.88
N LEU A 113 -1.95 -3.13 6.90
CA LEU A 113 -1.01 -2.01 6.98
C LEU A 113 -1.78 -0.69 6.87
N LYS A 114 -1.24 0.38 7.47
CA LYS A 114 -1.89 1.69 7.52
C LYS A 114 -1.02 2.78 6.89
N ASN A 115 -1.68 3.82 6.39
CA ASN A 115 -1.02 5.00 5.85
C ASN A 115 -0.65 5.98 6.99
N VAL A 116 0.42 5.66 7.70
CA VAL A 116 0.93 6.45 8.84
C VAL A 116 2.30 7.07 8.52
N ALA A 117 2.75 7.98 9.37
CA ALA A 117 4.07 8.60 9.23
C ALA A 117 5.18 7.55 9.07
N GLY A 118 6.04 7.76 8.08
CA GLY A 118 7.13 6.84 7.72
C GLY A 118 6.70 5.67 6.83
N SER A 119 5.42 5.45 6.54
CA SER A 119 5.01 4.41 5.57
C SER A 119 5.57 4.70 4.18
N ILE A 120 6.14 3.65 3.53
CA ILE A 120 6.38 3.64 2.09
C ILE A 120 5.18 2.98 1.41
N VAL A 121 4.64 3.66 0.40
CA VAL A 121 3.32 3.39 -0.16
C VAL A 121 3.40 3.40 -1.67
N MET A 122 2.77 2.44 -2.36
CA MET A 122 2.65 2.50 -3.82
C MET A 122 1.58 3.50 -4.24
N ALA A 123 1.95 4.36 -5.18
CA ALA A 123 1.02 5.27 -5.81
C ALA A 123 0.19 4.53 -6.87
N ASN A 124 -1.09 4.85 -6.92
CA ASN A 124 -1.98 4.50 -8.02
C ASN A 124 -2.63 5.78 -8.56
N ALA A 125 -3.09 5.75 -9.79
CA ALA A 125 -3.77 6.89 -10.41
C ALA A 125 -5.30 6.84 -10.20
N GLY A 126 -5.74 6.39 -9.02
CA GLY A 126 -7.15 6.15 -8.72
C GLY A 126 -7.68 4.82 -9.25
N GLY A 127 -6.81 3.96 -9.82
CA GLY A 127 -7.16 2.65 -10.35
C GLY A 127 -6.86 1.50 -9.39
N LEU A 128 -7.15 0.29 -9.86
CA LEU A 128 -6.92 -0.98 -9.13
C LEU A 128 -5.51 -1.54 -9.33
N THR A 129 -4.65 -0.85 -10.07
CA THR A 129 -3.29 -1.30 -10.39
C THR A 129 -2.27 -0.20 -10.13
N THR A 130 -1.03 -0.62 -9.87
CA THR A 130 0.12 0.25 -9.65
C THR A 130 1.35 -0.28 -10.40
N ARG A 131 2.40 0.53 -10.54
CA ARG A 131 3.65 0.16 -11.25
C ARG A 131 4.89 0.53 -10.45
N SER A 132 5.50 1.71 -10.73
CA SER A 132 6.81 2.11 -10.20
C SER A 132 6.74 3.27 -9.21
N ASP A 133 5.71 4.10 -9.30
CA ASP A 133 5.61 5.28 -8.46
C ASP A 133 5.28 4.92 -7.03
N PHE A 134 6.06 5.44 -6.10
CA PHE A 134 5.88 5.27 -4.67
C PHE A 134 6.01 6.61 -3.95
N PHE A 135 5.51 6.67 -2.74
CA PHE A 135 5.69 7.83 -1.88
C PHE A 135 6.00 7.41 -0.43
N ILE A 136 6.58 8.33 0.32
CA ILE A 136 6.84 8.17 1.75
C ILE A 136 6.09 9.26 2.49
N LEU A 137 5.31 8.86 3.49
CA LEU A 137 4.50 9.76 4.30
C LEU A 137 5.33 10.42 5.41
N THR A 138 5.09 11.71 5.64
CA THR A 138 5.69 12.47 6.76
C THR A 138 4.74 12.65 7.93
N ALA A 139 3.47 12.30 7.77
CA ALA A 139 2.41 12.32 8.78
C ALA A 139 1.43 11.18 8.56
N ASP A 140 0.55 10.94 9.52
CA ASP A 140 -0.56 10.00 9.39
C ASP A 140 -1.61 10.55 8.43
N VAL A 141 -2.07 9.72 7.49
CA VAL A 141 -3.07 10.09 6.48
C VAL A 141 -4.15 9.01 6.39
N PRO A 142 -5.04 8.88 7.40
CA PRO A 142 -6.06 7.83 7.41
C PRO A 142 -7.01 7.86 6.21
N SER A 143 -7.18 9.02 5.56
CA SER A 143 -7.99 9.17 4.34
C SER A 143 -7.39 8.44 3.12
N PHE A 144 -6.14 7.98 3.21
CA PHE A 144 -5.49 7.15 2.19
C PHE A 144 -5.75 5.65 2.39
N ASP A 145 -6.32 5.25 3.53
CA ASP A 145 -6.70 3.86 3.77
C ASP A 145 -7.92 3.46 2.91
N ALA A 146 -8.09 2.17 2.72
CA ALA A 146 -9.23 1.61 2.00
C ALA A 146 -10.55 1.97 2.70
N THR A 147 -11.57 2.20 1.88
CA THR A 147 -12.95 2.39 2.30
C THR A 147 -13.83 1.28 1.71
N ALA A 148 -15.12 1.29 1.98
CA ALA A 148 -16.07 0.35 1.38
C ALA A 148 -16.15 0.47 -0.15
N THR A 149 -15.77 1.62 -0.72
CA THR A 149 -15.93 1.94 -2.15
C THR A 149 -14.62 2.18 -2.89
N ALA A 150 -13.49 2.25 -2.18
CA ALA A 150 -12.19 2.54 -2.79
C ALA A 150 -11.07 1.73 -2.12
N PRO A 151 -10.11 1.20 -2.89
CA PRO A 151 -8.99 0.42 -2.35
C PRO A 151 -8.00 1.27 -1.54
N GLY A 152 -8.04 2.59 -1.67
CA GLY A 152 -7.03 3.49 -1.10
C GLY A 152 -5.65 3.31 -1.74
N PHE A 153 -4.61 3.71 -1.01
CA PHE A 153 -3.22 3.47 -1.40
C PHE A 153 -2.67 2.26 -0.65
N ALA A 154 -1.63 1.63 -1.22
CA ALA A 154 -1.06 0.37 -0.73
C ALA A 154 0.26 0.60 0.03
N PRO A 155 0.25 0.77 1.36
CA PRO A 155 1.46 0.72 2.15
C PRO A 155 2.04 -0.69 2.14
N PHE A 156 3.38 -0.80 1.99
CA PHE A 156 4.07 -2.07 1.89
C PHE A 156 5.36 -2.13 2.71
N GLY A 157 5.58 -1.15 3.57
CA GLY A 157 6.72 -1.06 4.46
C GLY A 157 6.80 0.27 5.17
N ARG A 158 7.94 0.49 5.83
CA ARG A 158 8.18 1.72 6.59
C ARG A 158 9.64 2.14 6.54
N VAL A 159 9.89 3.42 6.71
CA VAL A 159 11.23 3.97 7.00
C VAL A 159 11.69 3.47 8.36
N VAL A 160 12.89 2.94 8.43
CA VAL A 160 13.54 2.49 9.67
C VAL A 160 14.78 3.33 10.01
N GLU A 161 15.37 4.02 8.99
CA GLU A 161 16.47 4.95 9.18
C GLU A 161 16.31 6.09 8.15
N GLY A 162 16.74 7.31 8.48
CA GLY A 162 16.77 8.45 7.54
C GLY A 162 15.44 9.20 7.42
N MET A 163 14.58 9.19 8.44
CA MET A 163 13.34 9.97 8.42
C MET A 163 13.61 11.49 8.36
N GLU A 164 14.74 11.95 8.87
CA GLU A 164 15.22 13.33 8.75
C GLU A 164 15.54 13.68 7.29
N VAL A 165 16.06 12.73 6.50
CA VAL A 165 16.30 12.90 5.05
C VAL A 165 14.96 13.02 4.30
N VAL A 166 13.96 12.18 4.65
CA VAL A 166 12.60 12.28 4.10
C VAL A 166 12.02 13.67 4.36
N LYS A 167 12.14 14.18 5.59
CA LYS A 167 11.67 15.52 5.96
C LYS A 167 12.44 16.63 5.23
N ALA A 168 13.76 16.48 5.04
CA ALA A 168 14.57 17.42 4.28
C ALA A 168 14.17 17.46 2.78
N ILE A 169 13.83 16.31 2.19
CA ILE A 169 13.29 16.25 0.82
C ILE A 169 11.89 16.89 0.78
N PHE A 170 11.04 16.62 1.77
CA PHE A 170 9.70 17.20 1.85
C PHE A 170 9.73 18.74 1.93
N ALA A 171 10.69 19.31 2.66
CA ALA A 171 10.88 20.75 2.83
C ALA A 171 11.63 21.40 1.66
N ALA A 172 12.14 20.62 0.68
CA ALA A 172 12.91 21.16 -0.44
C ALA A 172 12.03 22.08 -1.32
N PRO A 173 12.65 23.03 -2.05
CA PRO A 173 11.92 23.96 -2.91
C PRO A 173 11.04 23.26 -3.94
N ARG A 174 9.87 23.83 -4.17
CA ARG A 174 8.90 23.39 -5.19
C ARG A 174 8.72 24.48 -6.21
N SER A 175 8.58 24.09 -7.47
CA SER A 175 8.22 25.02 -8.54
C SER A 175 6.79 25.53 -8.36
N PRO A 176 6.52 26.82 -8.36
CA PRO A 176 5.15 27.34 -8.25
C PRO A 176 4.30 27.09 -9.50
N THR A 177 4.92 26.77 -10.63
CA THR A 177 4.25 26.68 -11.93
C THR A 177 4.21 25.27 -12.52
N LYS A 178 5.17 24.38 -12.17
CA LYS A 178 5.23 23.01 -12.69
C LYS A 178 4.19 22.10 -12.05
N GLY A 179 3.79 21.09 -12.82
CA GLY A 179 2.75 20.12 -12.50
C GLY A 179 1.41 20.49 -13.10
N ASP A 180 0.61 19.46 -13.41
CA ASP A 180 -0.70 19.62 -14.02
C ASP A 180 -1.81 19.36 -13.01
N GLY A 181 -2.94 20.06 -13.15
CA GLY A 181 -4.11 19.87 -12.30
C GLY A 181 -3.77 19.99 -10.81
N ALA A 182 -4.16 18.98 -10.04
CA ALA A 182 -3.93 18.93 -8.59
C ALA A 182 -2.45 18.85 -8.18
N MET A 183 -1.53 18.55 -9.12
CA MET A 183 -0.09 18.48 -8.83
C MET A 183 0.63 19.83 -9.05
N LYS A 184 -0.05 20.86 -9.56
CA LYS A 184 0.56 22.18 -9.78
C LYS A 184 1.10 22.76 -8.48
N GLY A 185 2.35 23.25 -8.51
CA GLY A 185 3.01 23.79 -7.31
C GLY A 185 3.56 22.74 -6.34
N GLN A 186 3.52 21.45 -6.69
CA GLN A 186 4.01 20.36 -5.84
C GLN A 186 5.29 19.70 -6.40
N MET A 187 5.74 20.10 -7.59
CA MET A 187 6.92 19.50 -8.21
C MET A 187 8.20 20.07 -7.60
N LEU A 188 9.08 19.18 -7.12
CA LEU A 188 10.38 19.57 -6.58
C LEU A 188 11.25 20.21 -7.67
N GLU A 189 11.89 21.33 -7.34
CA GLU A 189 12.80 22.05 -8.23
C GLU A 189 13.96 22.67 -7.43
N PRO A 190 15.19 22.10 -7.55
CA PRO A 190 15.52 20.91 -8.33
C PRO A 190 14.92 19.63 -7.75
N VAL A 191 14.75 18.61 -8.59
CA VAL A 191 14.38 17.27 -8.13
C VAL A 191 15.49 16.67 -7.26
N VAL A 192 15.14 15.78 -6.33
CA VAL A 192 16.12 15.05 -5.51
C VAL A 192 16.40 13.70 -6.16
N LYS A 193 17.66 13.43 -6.50
CA LYS A 193 18.03 12.21 -7.22
C LYS A 193 18.20 11.02 -6.28
N ILE A 194 17.65 9.88 -6.65
CA ILE A 194 18.00 8.57 -6.09
C ILE A 194 19.33 8.16 -6.75
N VAL A 195 20.41 8.24 -6.00
CA VAL A 195 21.75 7.86 -6.49
C VAL A 195 21.82 6.35 -6.69
N LYS A 196 21.33 5.60 -5.70
CA LYS A 196 21.30 4.14 -5.70
C LYS A 196 20.21 3.61 -4.80
N ALA A 197 19.54 2.54 -5.23
CA ALA A 197 18.69 1.73 -4.37
C ALA A 197 19.21 0.29 -4.36
N ALA A 198 19.38 -0.31 -3.17
CA ALA A 198 19.91 -1.67 -3.03
C ALA A 198 19.38 -2.34 -1.76
N ARG A 199 19.24 -3.66 -1.80
CA ARG A 199 18.97 -4.45 -0.58
C ARG A 199 20.14 -4.31 0.39
N VAL A 200 19.82 -4.26 1.68
CA VAL A 200 20.79 -4.25 2.77
C VAL A 200 20.43 -5.33 3.80
N LYS A 201 21.43 -5.76 4.60
CA LYS A 201 21.23 -6.77 5.65
C LYS A 201 20.50 -6.18 6.84
#